data_2cf889d66df3eaf233f1d40e7a6fe21f
#
_entry.id   2cf889d66df3eaf233f1d40e7a6fe21f
#
_cell.length_a   1.000
_cell.length_b   1.000
_cell.length_c   1.000
_cell.angle_alpha   90.00
_cell.angle_beta   90.00
_cell.angle_gamma   90.00
#
_symmetry.space_group_name_H-M   'P 1'
#
loop_
_entity.id
_entity.type
_entity.pdbx_description
1 polymer ?
#
loop_
_entity_poly.entity_id
_entity_poly.type
_entity_poly.pdbx_seq_one_letter_code
_entity_poly.pdbx_strand_id
1 'polypeptide(L)'
;MLAPMDTFRLFLHVLAASVWVGGQIVLGGLVPTLRKISPEAPKLAAQAFNRIAWPAFGVALVTGIWNMLVVEDLDQALFGIKFLLVIVSGAGAAIHIVGKSKAALAVGGALASVGAIAAMYVGLAL
;
A
#
# COMPACT_ATOMS: atom_id res chain seq x y z
N MET A 1 -14.63 -22.84 8.07
CA MET A 1 -13.16 -22.81 8.07
C MET A 1 -12.67 -22.73 6.62
N LEU A 2 -11.69 -21.87 6.34
CA LEU A 2 -11.11 -21.75 5.00
C LEU A 2 -10.26 -22.99 4.67
N ALA A 3 -10.22 -23.37 3.40
CA ALA A 3 -9.27 -24.36 2.92
C ALA A 3 -7.83 -23.87 3.13
N PRO A 4 -6.83 -24.76 3.32
CA PRO A 4 -5.45 -24.36 3.58
C PRO A 4 -4.88 -23.38 2.54
N MET A 5 -5.20 -23.57 1.24
CA MET A 5 -4.73 -22.70 0.17
C MET A 5 -5.37 -21.31 0.26
N ASP A 6 -6.65 -21.24 0.63
CA ASP A 6 -7.34 -19.96 0.83
C ASP A 6 -6.76 -19.20 2.02
N THR A 7 -6.46 -19.91 3.10
CA THR A 7 -5.81 -19.34 4.28
C THR A 7 -4.44 -18.77 3.91
N PHE A 8 -3.65 -19.51 3.14
CA PHE A 8 -2.32 -19.07 2.71
C PHE A 8 -2.41 -17.81 1.83
N ARG A 9 -3.31 -17.83 0.84
CA ARG A 9 -3.52 -16.69 -0.05
C ARG A 9 -3.93 -15.43 0.71
N LEU A 10 -4.92 -15.56 1.59
CA LEU A 10 -5.39 -14.43 2.40
C LEU A 10 -4.33 -13.95 3.38
N PHE A 11 -3.57 -14.86 3.98
CA PHE A 11 -2.46 -14.51 4.87
C PHE A 11 -1.42 -13.66 4.13
N LEU A 12 -0.99 -14.09 2.94
CA LEU A 12 -0.04 -13.33 2.14
C LEU A 12 -0.57 -11.95 1.77
N HIS A 13 -1.85 -11.89 1.39
CA HIS A 13 -2.49 -10.63 1.00
C HIS A 13 -2.56 -9.67 2.19
N VAL A 14 -3.02 -10.13 3.34
CA VAL A 14 -3.13 -9.31 4.55
C VAL A 14 -1.76 -8.86 5.03
N LEU A 15 -0.77 -9.76 5.03
CA LEU A 15 0.60 -9.41 5.42
C LEU A 15 1.19 -8.33 4.53
N ALA A 16 1.09 -8.51 3.21
CA ALA A 16 1.60 -7.56 2.23
C ALA A 16 0.89 -6.20 2.32
N ALA A 17 -0.44 -6.21 2.44
CA ALA A 17 -1.23 -4.99 2.62
C ALA A 17 -0.88 -4.27 3.91
N SER A 18 -0.63 -5.02 4.99
CA SER A 18 -0.22 -4.45 6.29
C SER A 18 1.11 -3.73 6.21
N VAL A 19 2.07 -4.27 5.47
CA VAL A 19 3.37 -3.62 5.24
C VAL A 19 3.18 -2.33 4.44
N TRP A 20 2.43 -2.38 3.35
CA TRP A 20 2.21 -1.22 2.47
C TRP A 20 1.43 -0.12 3.19
N VAL A 21 0.30 -0.44 3.80
CA VAL A 21 -0.58 0.53 4.45
C VAL A 21 0.01 0.98 5.79
N GLY A 22 0.30 0.03 6.68
CA GLY A 22 0.79 0.32 8.02
C GLY A 22 2.18 0.95 8.01
N GLY A 23 3.04 0.49 7.13
CA GLY A 23 4.40 1.04 6.98
C GLY A 23 4.40 2.52 6.62
N GLN A 24 3.52 2.94 5.71
CA GLN A 24 3.39 4.36 5.33
C GLN A 24 2.92 5.21 6.52
N ILE A 25 1.98 4.72 7.29
CA ILE A 25 1.46 5.43 8.47
C ILE A 25 2.58 5.59 9.50
N VAL A 26 3.29 4.52 9.81
CA VAL A 26 4.38 4.53 10.79
C VAL A 26 5.52 5.44 10.33
N LEU A 27 5.96 5.29 9.09
CA LEU A 27 7.03 6.12 8.53
C LEU A 27 6.65 7.60 8.57
N GLY A 28 5.43 7.93 8.16
CA GLY A 28 4.92 9.31 8.21
C GLY A 28 4.95 9.90 9.61
N GLY A 29 4.57 9.10 10.61
CA GLY A 29 4.63 9.49 12.01
C GLY A 29 6.04 9.68 12.55
N LEU A 30 7.03 8.97 11.99
CA LEU A 30 8.43 9.07 12.40
C LEU A 30 9.18 10.24 11.77
N VAL A 31 8.69 10.81 10.66
CA VAL A 31 9.41 11.84 9.92
C VAL A 31 9.79 13.04 10.77
N PRO A 32 8.92 13.63 11.63
CA PRO A 32 9.32 14.76 12.47
C PRO A 32 10.49 14.45 13.40
N THR A 33 10.51 13.25 13.98
CA THR A 33 11.60 12.79 14.85
C THR A 33 12.89 12.57 14.05
N LEU A 34 12.78 11.96 12.86
CA LEU A 34 13.93 11.73 11.98
C LEU A 34 14.58 13.05 11.56
N ARG A 35 13.78 14.07 11.26
CA ARG A 35 14.31 15.41 10.91
C ARG A 35 15.14 16.04 12.01
N LYS A 36 14.82 15.74 13.28
CA LYS A 36 15.60 16.23 14.43
C LYS A 36 16.97 15.56 14.52
N ILE A 37 17.10 14.34 14.01
CA ILE A 37 18.36 13.60 14.00
C ILE A 37 19.30 14.19 12.94
N SER A 38 18.81 14.30 11.71
CA SER A 38 19.52 14.94 10.60
C SER A 38 18.56 15.27 9.46
N PRO A 39 18.89 16.24 8.58
CA PRO A 39 18.09 16.53 7.38
C PRO A 39 17.96 15.34 6.43
N GLU A 40 18.93 14.42 6.44
CA GLU A 40 18.99 13.25 5.55
C GLU A 40 18.23 12.04 6.10
N ALA A 41 17.97 11.98 7.41
CA ALA A 41 17.39 10.81 8.05
C ALA A 41 16.03 10.40 7.47
N PRO A 42 15.08 11.31 7.16
CA PRO A 42 13.82 10.93 6.56
C PRO A 42 13.98 10.23 5.21
N LYS A 43 14.89 10.72 4.37
CA LYS A 43 15.16 10.13 3.05
C LYS A 43 15.75 8.74 3.17
N LEU A 44 16.71 8.56 4.08
CA LEU A 44 17.33 7.25 4.31
C LEU A 44 16.32 6.23 4.83
N ALA A 45 15.45 6.63 5.75
CA ALA A 45 14.39 5.77 6.26
C ALA A 45 13.40 5.40 5.16
N ALA A 46 13.00 6.36 4.31
CA ALA A 46 12.12 6.10 3.19
C ALA A 46 12.74 5.13 2.16
N GLN A 47 14.02 5.28 1.87
CA GLN A 47 14.73 4.35 0.97
C GLN A 47 14.77 2.94 1.53
N ALA A 48 15.02 2.78 2.83
CA ALA A 48 15.00 1.49 3.49
C ALA A 48 13.60 0.87 3.46
N PHE A 49 12.58 1.67 3.73
CA PHE A 49 11.18 1.23 3.66
C PHE A 49 10.81 0.77 2.26
N ASN A 50 11.20 1.51 1.22
CA ASN A 50 10.86 1.19 -0.16
C ASN A 50 11.39 -0.18 -0.61
N ARG A 51 12.52 -0.63 -0.06
CA ARG A 51 13.07 -1.95 -0.36
C ARG A 51 12.16 -3.08 0.13
N ILE A 52 11.34 -2.83 1.13
CA ILE A 52 10.37 -3.78 1.68
C ILE A 52 9.00 -3.53 1.09
N ALA A 53 8.60 -2.27 0.97
CA ALA A 53 7.26 -1.87 0.60
C ALA A 53 6.90 -2.25 -0.84
N TRP A 54 7.80 -2.05 -1.80
CA TRP A 54 7.50 -2.35 -3.20
C TRP A 54 7.34 -3.85 -3.47
N PRO A 55 8.19 -4.75 -2.94
CA PRO A 55 7.90 -6.18 -3.00
C PRO A 55 6.57 -6.54 -2.33
N ALA A 56 6.24 -5.93 -1.19
CA ALA A 56 4.96 -6.14 -0.53
C ALA A 56 3.79 -5.68 -1.41
N PHE A 57 3.92 -4.53 -2.07
CA PHE A 57 2.92 -4.05 -3.03
C PHE A 57 2.71 -5.07 -4.17
N GLY A 58 3.78 -5.62 -4.71
CA GLY A 58 3.71 -6.66 -5.74
C GLY A 58 2.99 -7.91 -5.25
N VAL A 59 3.29 -8.38 -4.04
CA VAL A 59 2.60 -9.52 -3.44
C VAL A 59 1.12 -9.21 -3.22
N ALA A 60 0.79 -8.01 -2.75
CA ALA A 60 -0.60 -7.59 -2.56
C ALA A 60 -1.37 -7.57 -3.88
N LEU A 61 -0.76 -7.08 -4.97
CA LEU A 61 -1.37 -7.09 -6.30
C LEU A 61 -1.62 -8.52 -6.80
N VAL A 62 -0.61 -9.38 -6.74
CA VAL A 62 -0.71 -10.76 -7.22
C VAL A 62 -1.75 -11.54 -6.43
N THR A 63 -1.73 -11.43 -5.11
CA THR A 63 -2.70 -12.12 -4.26
C THR A 63 -4.10 -11.55 -4.39
N GLY A 64 -4.23 -10.24 -4.64
CA GLY A 64 -5.51 -9.60 -4.93
C GLY A 64 -6.12 -10.09 -6.24
N ILE A 65 -5.31 -10.21 -7.29
CA ILE A 65 -5.75 -10.76 -8.58
C ILE A 65 -6.11 -12.24 -8.42
N TRP A 66 -5.28 -13.00 -7.72
CA TRP A 66 -5.58 -14.41 -7.42
C TRP A 66 -6.93 -14.53 -6.70
N ASN A 67 -7.17 -13.69 -5.72
CA ASN A 67 -8.45 -13.66 -5.01
C ASN A 67 -9.63 -13.41 -5.96
N MET A 68 -9.48 -12.46 -6.89
CA MET A 68 -10.49 -12.17 -7.90
C MET A 68 -10.81 -13.41 -8.77
N LEU A 69 -9.79 -14.21 -9.08
CA LEU A 69 -9.95 -15.37 -9.97
C LEU A 69 -10.61 -16.58 -9.29
N VAL A 70 -10.51 -16.69 -7.97
CA VAL A 70 -10.95 -17.89 -7.25
C VAL A 70 -12.17 -17.67 -6.35
N VAL A 71 -12.48 -16.42 -5.99
CA VAL A 71 -13.65 -16.11 -5.16
C VAL A 71 -14.88 -16.01 -6.05
N GLU A 72 -15.84 -16.88 -5.76
CA GLU A 72 -17.15 -16.85 -6.42
C GLU A 72 -17.99 -15.69 -5.85
N ASP A 73 -18.92 -15.17 -6.65
CA ASP A 73 -19.85 -14.10 -6.26
C ASP A 73 -19.17 -12.82 -5.76
N LEU A 74 -17.94 -12.55 -6.23
CA LEU A 74 -17.24 -11.33 -5.91
C LEU A 74 -17.97 -10.13 -6.52
N ASP A 75 -18.20 -9.09 -5.71
CA ASP A 75 -18.77 -7.82 -6.20
C ASP A 75 -17.76 -7.15 -7.14
N GLN A 76 -18.02 -7.22 -8.44
CA GLN A 76 -17.11 -6.72 -9.48
C GLN A 76 -16.96 -5.19 -9.40
N ALA A 77 -18.01 -4.48 -9.02
CA ALA A 77 -17.97 -3.03 -8.90
C ALA A 77 -17.07 -2.61 -7.72
N LEU A 78 -17.26 -3.21 -6.56
CA LEU A 78 -16.41 -2.96 -5.38
C LEU A 78 -14.96 -3.38 -5.64
N PHE A 79 -14.75 -4.52 -6.29
CA PHE A 79 -13.40 -4.96 -6.65
C PHE A 79 -12.73 -3.95 -7.58
N GLY A 80 -13.45 -3.45 -8.58
CA GLY A 80 -12.95 -2.44 -9.51
C GLY A 80 -12.55 -1.15 -8.79
N ILE A 81 -13.37 -0.69 -7.85
CA ILE A 81 -13.08 0.49 -7.02
C ILE A 81 -11.82 0.25 -6.19
N LYS A 82 -11.73 -0.90 -5.52
CA LYS A 82 -10.55 -1.28 -4.73
C LYS A 82 -9.30 -1.31 -5.60
N PHE A 83 -9.37 -1.95 -6.77
CA PHE A 83 -8.23 -2.05 -7.69
C PHE A 83 -7.75 -0.68 -8.14
N LEU A 84 -8.70 0.21 -8.49
CA LEU A 84 -8.38 1.60 -8.86
C LEU A 84 -7.67 2.32 -7.71
N LEU A 85 -8.15 2.18 -6.48
CA LEU A 85 -7.53 2.80 -5.30
C LEU A 85 -6.12 2.27 -5.06
N VAL A 86 -5.88 0.98 -5.29
CA VAL A 86 -4.55 0.36 -5.20
C VAL A 86 -3.61 0.97 -6.24
N ILE A 87 -4.06 1.12 -7.49
CA ILE A 87 -3.28 1.75 -8.55
C ILE A 87 -2.97 3.21 -8.22
N VAL A 88 -3.95 3.96 -7.71
CA VAL A 88 -3.76 5.35 -7.27
C VAL A 88 -2.72 5.42 -6.15
N SER A 89 -2.78 4.49 -5.19
CA SER A 89 -1.79 4.41 -4.11
C SER A 89 -0.38 4.17 -4.65
N GLY A 90 -0.21 3.19 -5.53
CA GLY A 90 1.10 2.88 -6.15
C GLY A 90 1.63 4.04 -6.99
N ALA A 91 0.79 4.64 -7.81
CA ALA A 91 1.16 5.80 -8.63
C ALA A 91 1.53 7.00 -7.75
N GLY A 92 0.77 7.25 -6.69
CA GLY A 92 1.08 8.30 -5.72
C GLY A 92 2.42 8.09 -5.04
N ALA A 93 2.72 6.86 -4.64
CA ALA A 93 4.01 6.50 -4.06
C ALA A 93 5.16 6.73 -5.05
N ALA A 94 4.99 6.38 -6.31
CA ALA A 94 5.98 6.63 -7.36
C ALA A 94 6.21 8.13 -7.56
N ILE A 95 5.14 8.93 -7.62
CA ILE A 95 5.23 10.40 -7.73
C ILE A 95 5.97 10.97 -6.51
N HIS A 96 5.69 10.47 -5.33
CA HIS A 96 6.36 10.90 -4.10
C HIS A 96 7.87 10.61 -4.13
N ILE A 97 8.26 9.47 -4.69
CA ILE A 97 9.68 9.06 -4.77
C ILE A 97 10.43 9.90 -5.81
N VAL A 98 9.86 10.10 -7.00
CA VAL A 98 10.54 10.78 -8.11
C VAL A 98 10.27 12.27 -8.16
N GLY A 99 9.29 12.77 -7.42
CA GLY A 99 8.88 14.17 -7.43
C GLY A 99 9.95 15.08 -6.85
N LYS A 100 10.16 16.22 -7.51
CA LYS A 100 11.16 17.22 -7.10
C LYS A 100 10.55 18.48 -6.50
N SER A 101 9.24 18.67 -6.64
CA SER A 101 8.53 19.80 -6.07
C SER A 101 7.86 19.43 -4.76
N LYS A 102 7.62 20.44 -3.90
CA LYS A 102 6.84 20.25 -2.67
C LYS A 102 5.43 19.73 -2.97
N ALA A 103 4.83 20.23 -4.07
CA ALA A 103 3.50 19.78 -4.49
C ALA A 103 3.50 18.31 -4.89
N ALA A 104 4.49 17.84 -5.67
CA ALA A 104 4.61 16.44 -6.05
C ALA A 104 4.81 15.54 -4.83
N LEU A 105 5.65 15.94 -3.89
CA LEU A 105 5.88 15.20 -2.65
C LEU A 105 4.60 15.10 -1.82
N ALA A 106 3.89 16.22 -1.64
CA ALA A 106 2.67 16.25 -0.83
C ALA A 106 1.52 15.48 -1.48
N VAL A 107 1.26 15.72 -2.78
CA VAL A 107 0.19 15.05 -3.51
C VAL A 107 0.47 13.56 -3.65
N GLY A 108 1.71 13.21 -4.03
CA GLY A 108 2.11 11.81 -4.15
C GLY A 108 1.97 11.03 -2.85
N GLY A 109 2.44 11.61 -1.75
CA GLY A 109 2.32 11.01 -0.43
C GLY A 109 0.87 10.86 0.03
N ALA A 110 0.04 11.89 -0.20
CA ALA A 110 -1.38 11.84 0.12
C ALA A 110 -2.12 10.76 -0.70
N LEU A 111 -1.89 10.70 -2.01
CA LEU A 111 -2.49 9.68 -2.87
C LEU A 111 -2.06 8.27 -2.45
N ALA A 112 -0.78 8.09 -2.14
CA ALA A 112 -0.26 6.81 -1.69
C ALA A 112 -0.94 6.34 -0.41
N SER A 113 -1.00 7.20 0.61
CA SER A 113 -1.51 6.86 1.93
C SER A 113 -3.03 6.76 1.96
N VAL A 114 -3.74 7.76 1.45
CA VAL A 114 -5.20 7.79 1.43
C VAL A 114 -5.74 6.69 0.51
N GLY A 115 -5.12 6.51 -0.65
CA GLY A 115 -5.48 5.44 -1.59
C GLY A 115 -5.34 4.06 -0.95
N ALA A 116 -4.24 3.83 -0.23
CA ALA A 116 -4.00 2.56 0.47
C ALA A 116 -5.02 2.29 1.57
N ILE A 117 -5.30 3.29 2.41
CA ILE A 117 -6.27 3.17 3.50
C ILE A 117 -7.68 2.93 2.94
N ALA A 118 -8.06 3.70 1.91
CA ALA A 118 -9.35 3.54 1.24
C ALA A 118 -9.49 2.15 0.59
N ALA A 119 -8.43 1.66 -0.05
CA ALA A 119 -8.42 0.32 -0.66
C ALA A 119 -8.60 -0.77 0.41
N MET A 120 -7.95 -0.62 1.56
CA MET A 120 -8.11 -1.54 2.68
C MET A 120 -9.55 -1.53 3.20
N TYR A 121 -10.14 -0.36 3.36
CA TYR A 121 -11.53 -0.22 3.81
C TYR A 121 -12.50 -0.90 2.85
N VAL A 122 -12.37 -0.63 1.54
CA VAL A 122 -13.21 -1.27 0.52
C VAL A 122 -13.01 -2.78 0.52
N GLY A 123 -11.78 -3.24 0.73
CA GLY A 123 -11.47 -4.66 0.82
C GLY A 123 -12.25 -5.40 1.90
N LEU A 124 -12.57 -4.73 3.00
CA LEU A 124 -13.38 -5.32 4.07
C LEU A 124 -14.85 -5.49 3.67
N ALA A 125 -15.32 -4.75 2.67
CA ALA A 125 -16.69 -4.85 2.17
C ALA A 125 -16.85 -5.94 1.08
N LEU A 126 -15.75 -6.47 0.59
CA LEU A 126 -15.74 -7.61 -0.33
C LEU A 126 -15.92 -8.91 0.44
#